data_8a649bff2b99426e87133936711b7332
#
_entry.id   8a649bff2b99426e87133936711b7332
#
_cell.length_a   1.000
_cell.length_b   1.000
_cell.length_c   1.000
_cell.angle_alpha   90.00
_cell.angle_beta   90.00
_cell.angle_gamma   90.00
#
_symmetry.space_group_name_H-M   'P 1'
#
loop_
_entity.id
_entity.type
_entity.pdbx_description
1 polymer ?
#
loop_
_entity_poly.entity_id
_entity_poly.type
_entity_poly.pdbx_seq_one_letter_code
_entity_poly.pdbx_strand_id
1 'polypeptide(L)'
;AAYSGKLAFKTLFSGAIIFSIALGLMYLDADSSSISMITQNGTHSPRMFFALILCIITAMSQSALWPFHRWLTSSLNSPTPVSAIMHAGIVNGGGFLLVRFAPLLVEYTLLLNFIFCVGVISAILGTLWKLVQSDVKRMLACSTMGQMGFMMIQCGLGLFSAAIAHLILHGLFKAFLFLSAGSAVQSKKTSQNNTSSRIRFVLASIYGLLGAFSFAWFSAQSFFTINTSLFLLGFAFIAATQVAYSLLQEPLTFIKNLLAIAAAFISGMVYGCSIHLIEAAVPSITMAHHPVNSLHVTAFIVFILIWLLLNLDSLRFIHKTSFWKRCYFLLLNGSQPHPKTITSIRQSYQY
;
A
#
# COMPACT_ATOMS: atom_id res chain seq x y z
N ALA A 1 24.83 -8.11 2.66
CA ALA A 1 24.09 -8.66 1.50
C ALA A 1 23.68 -10.12 1.74
N ALA A 2 24.58 -11.04 2.07
CA ALA A 2 24.27 -12.47 2.21
C ALA A 2 23.18 -12.78 3.25
N TYR A 3 23.21 -12.12 4.42
CA TYR A 3 22.21 -12.34 5.45
C TYR A 3 20.83 -11.82 5.04
N SER A 4 20.77 -10.68 4.35
CA SER A 4 19.51 -10.12 3.82
C SER A 4 18.89 -11.07 2.79
N GLY A 5 19.71 -11.63 1.89
CA GLY A 5 19.25 -12.63 0.92
C GLY A 5 18.75 -13.91 1.60
N LYS A 6 19.45 -14.39 2.65
CA LYS A 6 19.02 -15.56 3.43
C LYS A 6 17.68 -15.29 4.17
N LEU A 7 17.47 -14.08 4.68
CA LEU A 7 16.23 -13.70 5.35
C LEU A 7 15.07 -13.65 4.36
N ALA A 8 15.27 -13.03 3.18
CA ALA A 8 14.28 -13.00 2.11
C ALA A 8 13.94 -14.42 1.64
N PHE A 9 14.97 -15.24 1.34
CA PHE A 9 14.77 -16.62 0.95
C PHE A 9 13.96 -17.41 1.97
N LYS A 10 14.32 -17.35 3.26
CA LYS A 10 13.59 -18.08 4.30
C LYS A 10 12.11 -17.66 4.37
N THR A 11 11.82 -16.36 4.33
CA THR A 11 10.43 -15.86 4.42
C THR A 11 9.62 -16.28 3.20
N LEU A 12 10.17 -16.06 1.99
CA LEU A 12 9.45 -16.38 0.76
C LEU A 12 9.31 -17.89 0.55
N PHE A 13 10.34 -18.68 0.90
CA PHE A 13 10.31 -20.13 0.82
C PHE A 13 9.31 -20.74 1.81
N SER A 14 9.26 -20.23 3.05
CA SER A 14 8.21 -20.62 4.02
C SER A 14 6.82 -20.29 3.49
N GLY A 15 6.64 -19.12 2.86
CA GLY A 15 5.40 -18.75 2.18
C GLY A 15 5.03 -19.73 1.06
N ALA A 16 6.01 -20.14 0.25
CA ALA A 16 5.78 -21.12 -0.82
C ALA A 16 5.35 -22.50 -0.29
N ILE A 17 5.94 -22.96 0.83
CA ILE A 17 5.49 -24.19 1.51
C ILE A 17 4.06 -24.07 1.99
N ILE A 18 3.72 -22.97 2.66
CA ILE A 18 2.35 -22.71 3.16
C ILE A 18 1.37 -22.69 1.98
N PHE A 19 1.74 -22.05 0.88
CA PHE A 19 0.92 -22.02 -0.33
C PHE A 19 0.73 -23.39 -0.96
N SER A 20 1.77 -24.22 -0.99
CA SER A 20 1.66 -25.61 -1.49
C SER A 20 0.68 -26.42 -0.66
N ILE A 21 0.67 -26.25 0.66
CA ILE A 21 -0.32 -26.88 1.55
C ILE A 21 -1.72 -26.37 1.24
N ALA A 22 -1.88 -25.05 1.03
CA ALA A 22 -3.17 -24.47 0.65
C ALA A 22 -3.72 -25.07 -0.65
N LEU A 23 -2.87 -25.19 -1.68
CA LEU A 23 -3.25 -25.80 -2.95
C LEU A 23 -3.62 -27.28 -2.80
N GLY A 24 -2.91 -28.03 -1.96
CA GLY A 24 -3.25 -29.41 -1.63
C GLY A 24 -4.64 -29.54 -0.99
N LEU A 25 -4.96 -28.66 -0.05
CA LEU A 25 -6.29 -28.62 0.58
C LEU A 25 -7.40 -28.25 -0.43
N MET A 26 -7.13 -27.27 -1.32
CA MET A 26 -8.07 -26.90 -2.39
C MET A 26 -8.28 -28.04 -3.38
N TYR A 27 -7.22 -28.76 -3.74
CA TYR A 27 -7.31 -29.93 -4.60
C TYR A 27 -8.20 -31.02 -3.98
N LEU A 28 -8.00 -31.32 -2.69
CA LEU A 28 -8.80 -32.33 -1.96
C LEU A 28 -10.27 -31.92 -1.78
N ASP A 29 -10.58 -30.62 -1.90
CA ASP A 29 -11.95 -30.12 -1.76
C ASP A 29 -12.68 -30.02 -3.10
N ALA A 30 -12.00 -29.57 -4.15
CA ALA A 30 -12.58 -29.35 -5.47
C ALA A 30 -12.37 -30.52 -6.46
N ASP A 31 -11.58 -31.53 -6.07
CA ASP A 31 -11.15 -32.66 -6.90
C ASP A 31 -10.61 -32.25 -8.28
N SER A 32 -9.89 -31.13 -8.30
CA SER A 32 -9.31 -30.53 -9.50
C SER A 32 -8.05 -29.75 -9.21
N SER A 33 -7.05 -29.85 -10.11
CA SER A 33 -5.85 -29.02 -10.08
C SER A 33 -5.98 -27.73 -10.88
N SER A 34 -7.09 -27.54 -11.60
CA SER A 34 -7.34 -26.31 -12.36
C SER A 34 -7.87 -25.21 -11.46
N ILE A 35 -7.18 -24.06 -11.42
CA ILE A 35 -7.59 -22.91 -10.62
C ILE A 35 -9.01 -22.44 -11.03
N SER A 36 -9.33 -22.48 -12.32
CA SER A 36 -10.67 -22.10 -12.79
C SER A 36 -11.76 -23.02 -12.27
N MET A 37 -11.50 -24.34 -12.22
CA MET A 37 -12.43 -25.30 -11.66
C MET A 37 -12.56 -25.14 -10.14
N ILE A 38 -11.45 -24.93 -9.44
CA ILE A 38 -11.44 -24.68 -8.00
C ILE A 38 -12.27 -23.42 -7.66
N THR A 39 -12.13 -22.36 -8.45
CA THR A 39 -12.88 -21.10 -8.21
C THR A 39 -14.35 -21.18 -8.60
N GLN A 40 -14.74 -22.07 -9.52
CA GLN A 40 -16.13 -22.28 -9.93
C GLN A 40 -16.87 -23.32 -9.06
N ASN A 41 -16.17 -24.40 -8.68
CA ASN A 41 -16.74 -25.54 -7.98
C ASN A 41 -16.39 -25.55 -6.48
N GLY A 42 -15.68 -24.51 -6.00
CA GLY A 42 -15.26 -24.42 -4.60
C GLY A 42 -16.47 -24.56 -3.67
N THR A 43 -16.38 -25.49 -2.73
CA THR A 43 -17.44 -25.70 -1.74
C THR A 43 -17.22 -24.81 -0.53
N HIS A 44 -18.30 -24.45 0.19
CA HIS A 44 -18.23 -23.77 1.48
C HIS A 44 -17.78 -24.75 2.60
N SER A 45 -16.66 -25.44 2.37
CA SER A 45 -16.14 -26.42 3.30
C SER A 45 -15.17 -25.79 4.32
N PRO A 46 -15.03 -26.40 5.50
CA PRO A 46 -13.97 -26.00 6.44
C PRO A 46 -12.57 -26.13 5.82
N ARG A 47 -12.33 -27.06 4.91
CA ARG A 47 -11.05 -27.23 4.22
C ARG A 47 -10.75 -26.03 3.32
N MET A 48 -11.73 -25.58 2.52
CA MET A 48 -11.58 -24.39 1.68
C MET A 48 -11.32 -23.15 2.52
N PHE A 49 -12.02 -22.99 3.64
CA PHE A 49 -11.79 -21.88 4.56
C PHE A 49 -10.35 -21.86 5.10
N PHE A 50 -9.82 -23.00 5.54
CA PHE A 50 -8.43 -23.13 6.00
C PHE A 50 -7.43 -22.88 4.86
N ALA A 51 -7.70 -23.39 3.66
CA ALA A 51 -6.86 -23.16 2.48
C ALA A 51 -6.76 -21.68 2.16
N LEU A 52 -7.87 -20.94 2.21
CA LEU A 52 -7.89 -19.49 1.98
C LEU A 52 -7.14 -18.72 3.08
N ILE A 53 -7.21 -19.12 4.35
CA ILE A 53 -6.37 -18.54 5.42
C ILE A 53 -4.88 -18.72 5.09
N LEU A 54 -4.46 -19.91 4.65
CA LEU A 54 -3.06 -20.16 4.27
C LEU A 54 -2.66 -19.32 3.05
N CYS A 55 -3.55 -19.12 2.07
CA CYS A 55 -3.33 -18.19 0.97
C CYS A 55 -3.13 -16.75 1.45
N ILE A 56 -3.93 -16.28 2.41
CA ILE A 56 -3.80 -14.94 2.99
C ILE A 56 -2.46 -14.79 3.71
N ILE A 57 -2.05 -15.77 4.53
CA ILE A 57 -0.75 -15.76 5.21
C ILE A 57 0.40 -15.73 4.19
N THR A 58 0.29 -16.49 3.11
CA THR A 58 1.24 -16.47 2.00
C THR A 58 1.30 -15.08 1.35
N ALA A 59 0.14 -14.49 1.05
CA ALA A 59 0.05 -13.15 0.49
C ALA A 59 0.67 -12.09 1.41
N MET A 60 0.45 -12.20 2.72
CA MET A 60 1.07 -11.32 3.72
C MET A 60 2.60 -11.42 3.69
N SER A 61 3.14 -12.64 3.64
CA SER A 61 4.59 -12.85 3.61
C SER A 61 5.21 -12.35 2.31
N GLN A 62 4.57 -12.61 1.18
CA GLN A 62 5.00 -12.20 -0.16
C GLN A 62 4.98 -10.67 -0.31
N SER A 63 3.92 -10.01 0.16
CA SER A 63 3.77 -8.56 0.09
C SER A 63 4.46 -7.80 1.23
N ALA A 64 5.28 -8.48 2.03
CA ALA A 64 6.02 -7.89 3.14
C ALA A 64 5.15 -7.07 4.10
N LEU A 65 3.96 -7.57 4.44
CA LEU A 65 3.07 -6.94 5.41
C LEU A 65 3.53 -7.25 6.85
N TRP A 66 3.07 -6.45 7.79
CA TRP A 66 3.29 -6.77 9.19
C TRP A 66 2.56 -8.09 9.55
N PRO A 67 3.23 -9.04 10.24
CA PRO A 67 4.57 -9.00 10.84
C PRO A 67 5.72 -9.48 9.93
N PHE A 68 5.47 -9.86 8.69
CA PHE A 68 6.45 -10.47 7.77
C PHE A 68 7.33 -9.47 6.99
N HIS A 69 7.28 -8.18 7.30
CA HIS A 69 7.92 -7.08 6.55
C HIS A 69 9.46 -7.08 6.56
N ARG A 70 10.08 -7.77 7.54
CA ARG A 70 11.53 -7.65 7.81
C ARG A 70 12.42 -8.08 6.65
N TRP A 71 11.99 -9.03 5.83
CA TRP A 71 12.79 -9.44 4.68
C TRP A 71 12.97 -8.30 3.66
N LEU A 72 11.93 -7.49 3.48
CA LEU A 72 11.95 -6.36 2.55
C LEU A 72 12.71 -5.17 3.15
N THR A 73 12.41 -4.78 4.38
CA THR A 73 13.05 -3.64 5.05
C THR A 73 14.53 -3.89 5.39
N SER A 74 15.01 -5.12 5.37
CA SER A 74 16.40 -5.49 5.58
C SER A 74 17.21 -5.62 4.29
N SER A 75 16.63 -5.40 3.11
CA SER A 75 17.27 -5.58 1.80
C SER A 75 18.05 -4.37 1.29
N LEU A 76 18.33 -3.40 2.14
CA LEU A 76 18.90 -2.07 1.80
C LEU A 76 20.29 -2.13 1.17
N ASN A 77 21.06 -3.18 1.48
CA ASN A 77 22.41 -3.39 0.94
C ASN A 77 22.40 -4.01 -0.47
N SER A 78 21.21 -4.22 -1.06
CA SER A 78 21.05 -4.70 -2.42
C SER A 78 21.33 -3.58 -3.44
N PRO A 79 21.91 -3.91 -4.62
CA PRO A 79 22.00 -2.95 -5.72
C PRO A 79 20.64 -2.38 -6.09
N THR A 80 20.60 -1.14 -6.60
CA THR A 80 19.35 -0.44 -6.93
C THR A 80 18.43 -1.20 -7.89
N PRO A 81 18.94 -1.88 -8.95
CA PRO A 81 18.09 -2.70 -9.82
C PRO A 81 17.42 -3.86 -9.07
N VAL A 82 18.14 -4.54 -8.18
CA VAL A 82 17.58 -5.61 -7.34
C VAL A 82 16.52 -5.07 -6.41
N SER A 83 16.76 -3.91 -5.76
CA SER A 83 15.77 -3.24 -4.93
C SER A 83 14.52 -2.86 -5.75
N ALA A 84 14.70 -2.37 -6.98
CA ALA A 84 13.58 -2.05 -7.87
C ALA A 84 12.71 -3.30 -8.14
N ILE A 85 13.31 -4.44 -8.51
CA ILE A 85 12.58 -5.70 -8.75
C ILE A 85 11.85 -6.17 -7.48
N MET A 86 12.50 -6.09 -6.31
CA MET A 86 11.89 -6.52 -5.05
C MET A 86 10.67 -5.68 -4.69
N HIS A 87 10.78 -4.36 -4.78
CA HIS A 87 9.76 -3.42 -4.34
C HIS A 87 8.68 -3.09 -5.40
N ALA A 88 8.98 -3.30 -6.67
CA ALA A 88 8.06 -3.04 -7.78
C ALA A 88 7.44 -4.32 -8.37
N GLY A 89 8.08 -5.48 -8.16
CA GLY A 89 7.64 -6.77 -8.72
C GLY A 89 7.26 -7.78 -7.66
N ILE A 90 8.25 -8.29 -6.91
CA ILE A 90 8.06 -9.45 -6.02
C ILE A 90 6.97 -9.22 -4.97
N VAL A 91 6.90 -8.03 -4.36
CA VAL A 91 5.89 -7.70 -3.35
C VAL A 91 4.46 -7.69 -3.89
N ASN A 92 4.28 -7.50 -5.19
CA ASN A 92 2.97 -7.48 -5.84
C ASN A 92 2.34 -8.89 -5.91
N GLY A 93 3.15 -9.95 -5.77
CA GLY A 93 2.70 -11.33 -5.86
C GLY A 93 1.61 -11.70 -4.86
N GLY A 94 1.63 -11.14 -3.64
CA GLY A 94 0.59 -11.41 -2.65
C GLY A 94 -0.78 -10.84 -3.04
N GLY A 95 -0.82 -9.61 -3.55
CA GLY A 95 -2.07 -9.03 -4.06
C GLY A 95 -2.61 -9.77 -5.28
N PHE A 96 -1.71 -10.12 -6.22
CA PHE A 96 -2.08 -10.95 -7.36
C PHE A 96 -2.68 -12.28 -6.92
N LEU A 97 -2.08 -12.93 -5.91
CA LEU A 97 -2.59 -14.18 -5.35
C LEU A 97 -4.02 -14.03 -4.83
N LEU A 98 -4.30 -12.99 -4.02
CA LEU A 98 -5.64 -12.76 -3.49
C LEU A 98 -6.65 -12.46 -4.59
N VAL A 99 -6.27 -11.67 -5.59
CA VAL A 99 -7.14 -11.39 -6.74
C VAL A 99 -7.44 -12.67 -7.54
N ARG A 100 -6.48 -13.57 -7.67
CA ARG A 100 -6.69 -14.85 -8.37
C ARG A 100 -7.72 -15.75 -7.69
N PHE A 101 -7.81 -15.68 -6.36
CA PHE A 101 -8.80 -16.39 -5.55
C PHE A 101 -9.96 -15.50 -5.08
N ALA A 102 -10.13 -14.33 -5.70
CA ALA A 102 -11.21 -13.40 -5.37
C ALA A 102 -12.61 -14.04 -5.38
N PRO A 103 -12.99 -14.86 -6.38
CA PRO A 103 -14.33 -15.46 -6.40
C PRO A 103 -14.64 -16.30 -5.15
N LEU A 104 -13.64 -16.96 -4.56
CA LEU A 104 -13.80 -17.71 -3.32
C LEU A 104 -13.76 -16.80 -2.08
N LEU A 105 -12.90 -15.78 -2.09
CA LEU A 105 -12.74 -14.88 -0.95
C LEU A 105 -13.98 -14.04 -0.68
N VAL A 106 -14.70 -13.61 -1.72
CA VAL A 106 -15.92 -12.78 -1.58
C VAL A 106 -17.02 -13.47 -0.80
N GLU A 107 -17.05 -14.80 -0.79
CA GLU A 107 -18.05 -15.61 -0.09
C GLU A 107 -17.81 -15.65 1.44
N TYR A 108 -16.58 -15.33 1.87
CA TYR A 108 -16.18 -15.37 3.28
C TYR A 108 -15.94 -13.98 3.85
N THR A 109 -16.98 -13.29 4.28
CA THR A 109 -16.90 -11.94 4.88
C THR A 109 -15.88 -11.86 6.02
N LEU A 110 -15.72 -12.92 6.81
CA LEU A 110 -14.74 -12.97 7.90
C LEU A 110 -13.30 -12.86 7.37
N LEU A 111 -13.00 -13.54 6.25
CA LEU A 111 -11.67 -13.48 5.62
C LEU A 111 -11.41 -12.11 4.99
N LEU A 112 -12.42 -11.52 4.35
CA LEU A 112 -12.31 -10.15 3.82
C LEU A 112 -12.02 -9.14 4.96
N ASN A 113 -12.74 -9.21 6.08
CA ASN A 113 -12.49 -8.37 7.24
C ASN A 113 -11.09 -8.60 7.83
N PHE A 114 -10.60 -9.84 7.85
CA PHE A 114 -9.24 -10.14 8.30
C PHE A 114 -8.18 -9.52 7.36
N ILE A 115 -8.33 -9.68 6.03
CA ILE A 115 -7.48 -9.05 5.02
C ILE A 115 -7.48 -7.52 5.21
N PHE A 116 -8.66 -6.94 5.41
CA PHE A 116 -8.84 -5.51 5.65
C PHE A 116 -8.07 -5.03 6.89
N CYS A 117 -8.23 -5.70 8.03
CA CYS A 117 -7.52 -5.37 9.27
C CYS A 117 -6.00 -5.42 9.11
N VAL A 118 -5.49 -6.49 8.50
CA VAL A 118 -4.04 -6.64 8.22
C VAL A 118 -3.57 -5.50 7.32
N GLY A 119 -4.37 -5.15 6.31
CA GLY A 119 -4.11 -4.03 5.42
C GLY A 119 -4.02 -2.70 6.15
N VAL A 120 -5.00 -2.40 7.01
CA VAL A 120 -5.06 -1.16 7.82
C VAL A 120 -3.83 -1.05 8.72
N ILE A 121 -3.52 -2.09 9.49
CA ILE A 121 -2.36 -2.11 10.38
C ILE A 121 -1.06 -1.86 9.58
N SER A 122 -0.88 -2.58 8.46
CA SER A 122 0.33 -2.46 7.65
C SER A 122 0.44 -1.10 6.96
N ALA A 123 -0.67 -0.52 6.50
CA ALA A 123 -0.71 0.80 5.87
C ALA A 123 -0.34 1.91 6.87
N ILE A 124 -0.89 1.86 8.08
CA ILE A 124 -0.58 2.84 9.13
C ILE A 124 0.88 2.69 9.58
N LEU A 125 1.33 1.47 9.90
CA LEU A 125 2.71 1.24 10.34
C LEU A 125 3.72 1.64 9.26
N GLY A 126 3.51 1.24 8.01
CA GLY A 126 4.39 1.58 6.89
C GLY A 126 4.49 3.09 6.67
N THR A 127 3.37 3.81 6.78
CA THR A 127 3.33 5.27 6.66
C THR A 127 4.06 5.96 7.83
N LEU A 128 3.80 5.54 9.06
CA LEU A 128 4.46 6.11 10.25
C LEU A 128 5.95 5.79 10.27
N TRP A 129 6.36 4.58 9.91
CA TRP A 129 7.76 4.21 9.83
C TRP A 129 8.50 4.97 8.74
N LYS A 130 7.88 5.23 7.58
CA LYS A 130 8.44 6.08 6.54
C LYS A 130 8.83 7.46 7.07
N LEU A 131 8.02 8.06 7.96
CA LEU A 131 8.24 9.40 8.49
C LEU A 131 9.44 9.51 9.44
N VAL A 132 9.83 8.42 10.10
CA VAL A 132 10.95 8.40 11.05
C VAL A 132 12.27 7.93 10.42
N GLN A 133 12.28 7.56 9.13
CA GLN A 133 13.50 7.15 8.42
C GLN A 133 14.23 8.34 7.81
N SER A 134 15.55 8.36 7.95
CA SER A 134 16.46 9.34 7.32
C SER A 134 17.10 8.81 6.02
N ASP A 135 17.18 7.51 5.84
CA ASP A 135 17.73 6.87 4.66
C ASP A 135 16.67 6.70 3.56
N VAL A 136 16.98 7.14 2.34
CA VAL A 136 16.03 7.15 1.21
C VAL A 136 15.53 5.73 0.88
N LYS A 137 16.42 4.72 0.84
CA LYS A 137 16.02 3.35 0.55
C LYS A 137 15.13 2.77 1.67
N ARG A 138 15.43 3.08 2.93
CA ARG A 138 14.57 2.68 4.08
C ARG A 138 13.21 3.33 4.00
N MET A 139 13.19 4.62 3.73
CA MET A 139 11.95 5.38 3.55
C MET A 139 11.09 4.78 2.43
N LEU A 140 11.71 4.41 1.29
CA LEU A 140 11.04 3.76 0.17
C LEU A 140 10.54 2.35 0.54
N ALA A 141 11.31 1.58 1.33
CA ALA A 141 10.90 0.25 1.79
C ALA A 141 9.70 0.31 2.74
N CYS A 142 9.71 1.20 3.74
CA CYS A 142 8.57 1.42 4.62
C CYS A 142 7.34 1.91 3.83
N SER A 143 7.56 2.80 2.85
CA SER A 143 6.50 3.25 1.94
C SER A 143 5.93 2.10 1.11
N THR A 144 6.74 1.13 0.67
CA THR A 144 6.25 -0.06 -0.05
C THR A 144 5.36 -0.91 0.84
N MET A 145 5.77 -1.19 2.08
CA MET A 145 4.93 -1.89 3.05
C MET A 145 3.58 -1.19 3.26
N GLY A 146 3.59 0.14 3.39
CA GLY A 146 2.35 0.93 3.55
C GLY A 146 1.44 0.82 2.33
N GLN A 147 1.99 0.87 1.11
CA GLN A 147 1.23 0.74 -0.13
C GLN A 147 0.69 -0.68 -0.34
N MET A 148 1.46 -1.71 0.03
CA MET A 148 0.96 -3.09 0.02
C MET A 148 -0.15 -3.29 1.06
N GLY A 149 -0.06 -2.63 2.22
CA GLY A 149 -1.16 -2.57 3.18
C GLY A 149 -2.42 -1.94 2.58
N PHE A 150 -2.26 -0.84 1.84
CA PHE A 150 -3.38 -0.19 1.15
C PHE A 150 -4.01 -1.10 0.08
N MET A 151 -3.21 -1.81 -0.70
CA MET A 151 -3.69 -2.83 -1.64
C MET A 151 -4.51 -3.92 -0.91
N MET A 152 -4.06 -4.37 0.27
CA MET A 152 -4.81 -5.35 1.07
C MET A 152 -6.14 -4.79 1.57
N ILE A 153 -6.20 -3.49 1.91
CA ILE A 153 -7.47 -2.82 2.23
C ILE A 153 -8.43 -2.93 1.05
N GLN A 154 -7.96 -2.68 -0.17
CA GLN A 154 -8.79 -2.81 -1.38
C GLN A 154 -9.30 -4.24 -1.58
N CYS A 155 -8.44 -5.25 -1.42
CA CYS A 155 -8.85 -6.66 -1.47
C CYS A 155 -9.88 -6.98 -0.37
N GLY A 156 -9.66 -6.51 0.87
CA GLY A 156 -10.58 -6.73 1.99
C GLY A 156 -11.94 -6.03 1.86
N LEU A 157 -11.98 -4.95 1.08
CA LEU A 157 -13.23 -4.27 0.69
C LEU A 157 -13.94 -4.96 -0.50
N GLY A 158 -13.37 -6.01 -1.09
CA GLY A 158 -13.88 -6.67 -2.29
C GLY A 158 -13.59 -5.90 -3.59
N LEU A 159 -12.71 -4.88 -3.54
CA LEU A 159 -12.41 -3.99 -4.66
C LEU A 159 -11.18 -4.48 -5.45
N PHE A 160 -11.28 -5.69 -5.99
CA PHE A 160 -10.16 -6.41 -6.59
C PHE A 160 -9.63 -5.74 -7.87
N SER A 161 -10.48 -5.15 -8.70
CA SER A 161 -10.04 -4.37 -9.88
C SER A 161 -9.22 -3.16 -9.48
N ALA A 162 -9.61 -2.47 -8.40
CA ALA A 162 -8.84 -1.37 -7.84
C ALA A 162 -7.49 -1.84 -7.26
N ALA A 163 -7.44 -3.03 -6.64
CA ALA A 163 -6.20 -3.62 -6.17
C ALA A 163 -5.23 -3.93 -7.32
N ILE A 164 -5.71 -4.44 -8.47
CA ILE A 164 -4.88 -4.66 -9.67
C ILE A 164 -4.37 -3.32 -10.22
N ALA A 165 -5.24 -2.31 -10.36
CA ALA A 165 -4.83 -0.98 -10.80
C ALA A 165 -3.71 -0.43 -9.91
N HIS A 166 -3.89 -0.59 -8.59
CA HIS A 166 -2.88 -0.20 -7.61
C HIS A 166 -1.55 -0.95 -7.83
N LEU A 167 -1.57 -2.27 -8.02
CA LEU A 167 -0.36 -3.08 -8.25
C LEU A 167 0.43 -2.60 -9.47
N ILE A 168 -0.27 -2.32 -10.59
CA ILE A 168 0.37 -1.88 -11.82
C ILE A 168 1.01 -0.49 -11.62
N LEU A 169 0.22 0.48 -11.14
CA LEU A 169 0.69 1.85 -10.93
C LEU A 169 1.79 1.94 -9.87
N HIS A 170 1.63 1.17 -8.77
CA HIS A 170 2.65 1.05 -7.73
C HIS A 170 3.95 0.47 -8.26
N GLY A 171 3.88 -0.60 -9.06
CA GLY A 171 5.05 -1.24 -9.66
C GLY A 171 5.86 -0.25 -10.51
N LEU A 172 5.20 0.45 -11.43
CA LEU A 172 5.82 1.48 -12.28
C LEU A 172 6.45 2.60 -11.44
N PHE A 173 5.71 3.13 -10.48
CA PHE A 173 6.17 4.22 -9.62
C PHE A 173 7.36 3.82 -8.74
N LYS A 174 7.32 2.62 -8.15
CA LYS A 174 8.43 2.13 -7.31
C LYS A 174 9.67 1.79 -8.11
N ALA A 175 9.53 1.19 -9.29
CA ALA A 175 10.65 0.97 -10.19
C ALA A 175 11.36 2.29 -10.49
N PHE A 176 10.62 3.32 -10.88
CA PHE A 176 11.15 4.65 -11.13
C PHE A 176 11.87 5.23 -9.92
N LEU A 177 11.25 5.21 -8.73
CA LEU A 177 11.85 5.79 -7.52
C LEU A 177 13.12 5.07 -7.08
N PHE A 178 13.17 3.74 -7.15
CA PHE A 178 14.38 3.00 -6.77
C PHE A 178 15.51 3.21 -7.78
N LEU A 179 15.22 3.19 -9.07
CA LEU A 179 16.24 3.41 -10.10
C LEU A 179 16.79 4.83 -10.06
N SER A 180 15.97 5.82 -9.69
CA SER A 180 16.39 7.21 -9.54
C SER A 180 16.94 7.55 -8.15
N ALA A 181 16.94 6.61 -7.19
CA ALA A 181 17.39 6.89 -5.82
C ALA A 181 18.85 7.35 -5.71
N GLY A 182 19.72 7.01 -6.68
CA GLY A 182 21.11 7.47 -6.75
C GLY A 182 21.23 8.98 -6.95
N SER A 183 20.30 9.62 -7.66
CA SER A 183 20.33 11.07 -7.89
C SER A 183 20.01 11.90 -6.63
N ALA A 184 19.40 11.28 -5.60
CA ALA A 184 19.11 11.95 -4.34
C ALA A 184 20.39 12.42 -3.59
N VAL A 185 21.54 11.79 -3.87
CA VAL A 185 22.84 12.18 -3.30
C VAL A 185 23.30 13.54 -3.85
N GLN A 186 22.91 13.89 -5.07
CA GLN A 186 23.30 15.11 -5.75
C GLN A 186 22.36 16.29 -5.46
N SER A 187 21.16 16.02 -4.92
CA SER A 187 20.23 17.08 -4.58
C SER A 187 20.70 17.83 -3.33
N LYS A 188 21.17 19.08 -3.49
CA LYS A 188 21.37 20.00 -2.36
C LYS A 188 20.02 20.12 -1.63
N LYS A 189 20.01 19.81 -0.32
CA LYS A 189 18.91 20.22 0.56
C LYS A 189 18.83 21.74 0.51
N THR A 190 17.99 22.27 -0.34
CA THR A 190 17.48 23.63 -0.16
C THR A 190 16.71 23.57 1.16
N SER A 191 17.18 24.36 2.14
CA SER A 191 16.44 24.60 3.39
C SER A 191 15.12 25.24 3.01
N GLN A 192 14.13 24.42 2.71
CA GLN A 192 12.77 24.90 2.57
C GLN A 192 12.31 25.21 4.00
N ASN A 193 12.12 26.49 4.27
CA ASN A 193 11.26 26.93 5.36
C ASN A 193 9.85 26.38 5.06
N ASN A 194 9.63 25.13 5.43
CA ASN A 194 8.32 24.48 5.35
C ASN A 194 7.40 25.10 6.41
N THR A 195 6.99 26.33 6.17
CA THR A 195 5.76 26.83 6.80
C THR A 195 4.61 26.15 6.08
N SER A 196 4.18 25.01 6.65
CA SER A 196 2.90 24.41 6.29
C SER A 196 1.83 25.48 6.45
N SER A 197 1.37 26.04 5.34
CA SER A 197 0.30 27.02 5.36
C SER A 197 -1.01 26.26 5.34
N ARG A 198 -1.81 26.40 6.40
CA ARG A 198 -3.18 25.86 6.47
C ARG A 198 -3.99 26.25 5.22
N ILE A 199 -3.75 27.46 4.71
CA ILE A 199 -4.42 27.97 3.50
C ILE A 199 -4.05 27.11 2.29
N ARG A 200 -2.79 26.72 2.12
CA ARG A 200 -2.34 25.84 1.02
C ARG A 200 -2.95 24.45 1.10
N PHE A 201 -3.09 23.92 2.31
CA PHE A 201 -3.74 22.63 2.52
C PHE A 201 -5.23 22.68 2.19
N VAL A 202 -5.94 23.74 2.59
CA VAL A 202 -7.36 23.95 2.24
C VAL A 202 -7.50 24.10 0.71
N LEU A 203 -6.63 24.86 0.07
CA LEU A 203 -6.63 25.03 -1.38
C LEU A 203 -6.37 23.69 -2.10
N ALA A 204 -5.39 22.92 -1.64
CA ALA A 204 -5.11 21.59 -2.15
C ALA A 204 -6.31 20.64 -1.97
N SER A 205 -7.05 20.75 -0.87
CA SER A 205 -8.26 19.96 -0.62
C SER A 205 -9.38 20.31 -1.61
N ILE A 206 -9.52 21.57 -1.99
CA ILE A 206 -10.47 21.97 -3.05
C ILE A 206 -10.05 21.34 -4.39
N TYR A 207 -8.77 21.36 -4.73
CA TYR A 207 -8.28 20.68 -5.95
C TYR A 207 -8.41 19.16 -5.86
N GLY A 208 -8.29 18.60 -4.65
CA GLY A 208 -8.56 17.19 -4.38
C GLY A 208 -9.99 16.77 -4.68
N LEU A 209 -10.98 17.65 -4.46
CA LEU A 209 -12.37 17.40 -4.86
C LEU A 209 -12.51 17.25 -6.38
N LEU A 210 -11.77 18.05 -7.17
CA LEU A 210 -11.74 17.89 -8.62
C LEU A 210 -11.13 16.56 -9.05
N GLY A 211 -10.09 16.11 -8.35
CA GLY A 211 -9.48 14.79 -8.56
C GLY A 211 -10.43 13.64 -8.21
N ALA A 212 -11.16 13.75 -7.10
CA ALA A 212 -12.19 12.77 -6.74
C ALA A 212 -13.36 12.74 -7.74
N PHE A 213 -13.79 13.90 -8.21
CA PHE A 213 -14.80 14.01 -9.26
C PHE A 213 -14.32 13.36 -10.57
N SER A 214 -13.09 13.69 -11.00
CA SER A 214 -12.47 13.06 -12.17
C SER A 214 -12.40 11.55 -12.02
N PHE A 215 -11.98 11.04 -10.87
CA PHE A 215 -11.97 9.61 -10.57
C PHE A 215 -13.37 9.00 -10.73
N ALA A 216 -14.39 9.60 -10.12
CA ALA A 216 -15.77 9.15 -10.21
C ALA A 216 -16.26 9.06 -11.65
N TRP A 217 -15.97 10.10 -12.43
CA TRP A 217 -16.38 10.18 -13.84
C TRP A 217 -15.73 9.08 -14.70
N PHE A 218 -14.43 8.89 -14.56
CA PHE A 218 -13.67 7.96 -15.41
C PHE A 218 -13.68 6.51 -14.95
N SER A 219 -14.01 6.23 -13.68
CA SER A 219 -14.16 4.86 -13.19
C SER A 219 -15.48 4.21 -13.56
N ALA A 220 -16.46 4.98 -14.10
CA ALA A 220 -17.82 4.53 -14.40
C ALA A 220 -18.55 3.89 -13.19
N GLN A 221 -18.13 4.19 -11.97
CA GLN A 221 -18.72 3.65 -10.74
C GLN A 221 -19.88 4.52 -10.26
N SER A 222 -20.94 3.88 -9.78
CA SER A 222 -22.03 4.57 -9.12
C SER A 222 -21.68 4.83 -7.65
N PHE A 223 -21.56 6.11 -7.28
CA PHE A 223 -21.25 6.53 -5.89
C PHE A 223 -22.50 6.94 -5.11
N PHE A 224 -23.69 6.74 -5.66
CA PHE A 224 -24.96 7.06 -5.00
C PHE A 224 -25.46 5.94 -4.06
N THR A 225 -24.83 4.78 -4.09
CA THR A 225 -25.13 3.65 -3.20
C THR A 225 -24.09 3.58 -2.08
N ILE A 226 -24.56 3.35 -0.82
CA ILE A 226 -23.69 3.21 0.36
C ILE A 226 -23.08 1.80 0.32
N ASN A 227 -21.96 1.66 -0.38
CA ASN A 227 -21.19 0.43 -0.50
C ASN A 227 -19.69 0.70 -0.34
N THR A 228 -18.88 -0.33 -0.41
CA THR A 228 -17.43 -0.25 -0.22
C THR A 228 -16.72 0.63 -1.27
N SER A 229 -17.34 0.90 -2.44
CA SER A 229 -16.75 1.78 -3.47
C SER A 229 -16.62 3.24 -3.01
N LEU A 230 -17.44 3.70 -2.06
CA LEU A 230 -17.30 5.05 -1.47
C LEU A 230 -15.93 5.29 -0.84
N PHE A 231 -15.30 4.24 -0.30
CA PHE A 231 -13.96 4.37 0.26
C PHE A 231 -12.91 4.69 -0.82
N LEU A 232 -13.09 4.17 -2.05
CA LEU A 232 -12.20 4.53 -3.18
C LEU A 232 -12.29 6.02 -3.51
N LEU A 233 -13.51 6.58 -3.50
CA LEU A 233 -13.70 8.01 -3.72
C LEU A 233 -12.98 8.84 -2.65
N GLY A 234 -13.11 8.45 -1.37
CA GLY A 234 -12.39 9.09 -0.28
C GLY A 234 -10.87 8.98 -0.40
N PHE A 235 -10.36 7.83 -0.79
CA PHE A 235 -8.93 7.65 -1.02
C PHE A 235 -8.44 8.41 -2.26
N ALA A 236 -9.22 8.48 -3.33
CA ALA A 236 -8.91 9.30 -4.50
C ALA A 236 -8.84 10.79 -4.14
N PHE A 237 -9.76 11.27 -3.29
CA PHE A 237 -9.73 12.62 -2.73
C PHE A 237 -8.43 12.89 -1.95
N ILE A 238 -8.08 12.01 -1.00
CA ILE A 238 -6.86 12.15 -0.20
C ILE A 238 -5.62 12.15 -1.09
N ALA A 239 -5.54 11.24 -2.06
CA ALA A 239 -4.39 11.12 -2.97
C ALA A 239 -4.26 12.36 -3.86
N ALA A 240 -5.33 12.82 -4.49
CA ALA A 240 -5.34 14.01 -5.32
C ALA A 240 -5.01 15.28 -4.53
N THR A 241 -5.53 15.41 -3.29
CA THR A 241 -5.17 16.48 -2.37
C THR A 241 -3.68 16.47 -2.09
N GLN A 242 -3.08 15.30 -1.83
CA GLN A 242 -1.66 15.19 -1.52
C GLN A 242 -0.77 15.54 -2.71
N VAL A 243 -1.18 15.17 -3.94
CA VAL A 243 -0.51 15.57 -5.19
C VAL A 243 -0.54 17.08 -5.34
N ALA A 244 -1.71 17.71 -5.23
CA ALA A 244 -1.85 19.17 -5.30
C ALA A 244 -1.06 19.88 -4.21
N TYR A 245 -1.12 19.39 -2.97
CA TYR A 245 -0.43 19.97 -1.82
C TYR A 245 1.10 19.97 -2.00
N SER A 246 1.65 18.90 -2.56
CA SER A 246 3.09 18.82 -2.84
C SER A 246 3.58 19.91 -3.80
N LEU A 247 2.78 20.26 -4.81
CA LEU A 247 3.09 21.31 -5.79
C LEU A 247 2.89 22.72 -5.20
N LEU A 248 1.94 22.89 -4.28
CA LEU A 248 1.67 24.16 -3.62
C LEU A 248 2.65 24.49 -2.48
N GLN A 249 3.55 23.61 -2.08
CA GLN A 249 4.56 23.87 -1.06
C GLN A 249 5.63 24.88 -1.52
N GLU A 250 5.88 24.98 -2.80
CA GLU A 250 6.75 26.00 -3.38
C GLU A 250 6.04 27.37 -3.49
N PRO A 251 6.78 28.48 -3.80
CA PRO A 251 6.18 29.78 -3.96
C PRO A 251 4.99 29.76 -4.93
N LEU A 252 3.85 30.27 -4.48
CA LEU A 252 2.61 30.29 -5.25
C LEU A 252 2.75 31.21 -6.46
N THR A 253 2.82 30.61 -7.65
CA THR A 253 2.70 31.31 -8.93
C THR A 253 1.43 30.84 -9.63
N PHE A 254 0.91 31.65 -10.55
CA PHE A 254 -0.27 31.27 -11.36
C PHE A 254 -0.07 29.92 -12.07
N ILE A 255 1.11 29.71 -12.64
CA ILE A 255 1.46 28.47 -13.36
C ILE A 255 1.43 27.26 -12.40
N LYS A 256 1.97 27.38 -11.20
CA LYS A 256 1.97 26.30 -10.20
C LYS A 256 0.57 25.95 -9.70
N ASN A 257 -0.30 26.95 -9.55
CA ASN A 257 -1.70 26.71 -9.24
C ASN A 257 -2.39 25.91 -10.37
N LEU A 258 -2.18 26.31 -11.62
CA LEU A 258 -2.73 25.59 -12.76
C LEU A 258 -2.19 24.16 -12.84
N LEU A 259 -0.89 23.97 -12.62
CA LEU A 259 -0.28 22.64 -12.58
C LEU A 259 -0.84 21.78 -11.41
N ALA A 260 -1.10 22.36 -10.25
CA ALA A 260 -1.68 21.63 -9.12
C ALA A 260 -3.12 21.16 -9.43
N ILE A 261 -3.93 22.01 -10.05
CA ILE A 261 -5.29 21.66 -10.50
C ILE A 261 -5.22 20.53 -11.55
N ALA A 262 -4.38 20.71 -12.58
CA ALA A 262 -4.22 19.72 -13.65
C ALA A 262 -3.72 18.37 -13.08
N ALA A 263 -2.72 18.39 -12.20
CA ALA A 263 -2.18 17.18 -11.60
C ALA A 263 -3.21 16.44 -10.72
N ALA A 264 -4.01 17.17 -9.94
CA ALA A 264 -5.10 16.57 -9.15
C ALA A 264 -6.14 15.91 -10.07
N PHE A 265 -6.58 16.60 -11.12
CA PHE A 265 -7.54 16.06 -12.09
C PHE A 265 -6.99 14.84 -12.84
N ILE A 266 -5.76 14.94 -13.37
CA ILE A 266 -5.11 13.85 -14.12
C ILE A 266 -4.89 12.62 -13.22
N SER A 267 -4.52 12.81 -11.95
CA SER A 267 -4.32 11.67 -11.04
C SER A 267 -5.62 10.89 -10.81
N GLY A 268 -6.75 11.57 -10.64
CA GLY A 268 -8.07 10.94 -10.55
C GLY A 268 -8.46 10.23 -11.85
N MET A 269 -8.28 10.90 -13.00
CA MET A 269 -8.56 10.35 -14.32
C MET A 269 -7.74 9.07 -14.58
N VAL A 270 -6.43 9.10 -14.37
CA VAL A 270 -5.55 7.94 -14.63
C VAL A 270 -5.96 6.75 -13.77
N TYR A 271 -6.25 6.98 -12.49
CA TYR A 271 -6.67 5.90 -11.60
C TYR A 271 -8.06 5.37 -11.98
N GLY A 272 -9.03 6.23 -12.27
CA GLY A 272 -10.37 5.84 -12.73
C GLY A 272 -10.35 5.05 -14.04
N CYS A 273 -9.64 5.55 -15.06
CA CYS A 273 -9.44 4.85 -16.33
C CYS A 273 -8.77 3.48 -16.13
N SER A 274 -7.77 3.39 -15.23
CA SER A 274 -7.09 2.12 -14.96
C SER A 274 -8.06 1.06 -14.42
N ILE A 275 -8.93 1.43 -13.49
CA ILE A 275 -9.95 0.52 -12.95
C ILE A 275 -10.93 0.10 -14.04
N HIS A 276 -11.47 1.06 -14.79
CA HIS A 276 -12.41 0.79 -15.88
C HIS A 276 -11.84 -0.16 -16.96
N LEU A 277 -10.58 0.07 -17.35
CA LEU A 277 -9.87 -0.80 -18.29
C LEU A 277 -9.68 -2.23 -17.76
N ILE A 278 -9.37 -2.37 -16.47
CA ILE A 278 -9.19 -3.69 -15.84
C ILE A 278 -10.51 -4.43 -15.78
N GLU A 279 -11.60 -3.78 -15.42
CA GLU A 279 -12.93 -4.38 -15.40
C GLU A 279 -13.40 -4.80 -16.79
N ALA A 280 -13.10 -4.00 -17.81
CA ALA A 280 -13.38 -4.36 -19.20
C ALA A 280 -12.54 -5.54 -19.70
N ALA A 281 -11.25 -5.60 -19.30
CA ALA A 281 -10.34 -6.66 -19.72
C ALA A 281 -10.55 -7.99 -18.98
N VAL A 282 -10.99 -7.95 -17.72
CA VAL A 282 -11.16 -9.12 -16.86
C VAL A 282 -12.51 -9.07 -16.13
N PRO A 283 -13.63 -9.32 -16.84
CA PRO A 283 -14.97 -9.21 -16.25
C PRO A 283 -15.20 -10.14 -15.04
N SER A 284 -14.43 -11.23 -14.92
CA SER A 284 -14.50 -12.16 -13.79
C SER A 284 -13.97 -11.58 -12.45
N ILE A 285 -13.34 -10.41 -12.49
CA ILE A 285 -12.74 -9.74 -11.31
C ILE A 285 -13.49 -8.42 -11.03
N THR A 286 -14.78 -8.40 -11.33
CA THR A 286 -15.62 -7.22 -11.04
C THR A 286 -15.64 -6.92 -9.54
N MET A 287 -15.84 -5.64 -9.20
CA MET A 287 -15.97 -5.23 -7.80
C MET A 287 -17.17 -5.93 -7.16
N ALA A 288 -16.92 -6.74 -6.15
CA ALA A 288 -17.98 -7.23 -5.29
C ALA A 288 -18.40 -6.10 -4.36
N HIS A 289 -19.57 -5.52 -4.63
CA HIS A 289 -20.11 -4.47 -3.78
C HIS A 289 -20.59 -5.07 -2.46
N HIS A 290 -19.73 -5.04 -1.45
CA HIS A 290 -20.10 -5.47 -0.10
C HIS A 290 -20.76 -4.32 0.68
N PRO A 291 -21.69 -4.61 1.58
CA PRO A 291 -22.24 -3.62 2.49
C PRO A 291 -21.14 -3.09 3.42
N VAL A 292 -21.20 -1.79 3.67
CA VAL A 292 -20.28 -1.13 4.60
C VAL A 292 -20.59 -1.60 6.03
N ASN A 293 -19.57 -2.01 6.76
CA ASN A 293 -19.69 -2.35 8.17
C ASN A 293 -18.99 -1.32 9.08
N SER A 294 -19.23 -1.40 10.38
CA SER A 294 -18.65 -0.49 11.38
C SER A 294 -17.12 -0.50 11.40
N LEU A 295 -16.49 -1.64 11.11
CA LEU A 295 -15.04 -1.78 11.02
C LEU A 295 -14.47 -0.90 9.89
N HIS A 296 -15.10 -0.92 8.71
CA HIS A 296 -14.68 -0.12 7.56
C HIS A 296 -14.77 1.38 7.86
N VAL A 297 -15.89 1.81 8.44
CA VAL A 297 -16.12 3.22 8.81
C VAL A 297 -15.10 3.68 9.86
N THR A 298 -14.91 2.88 10.91
CA THR A 298 -13.95 3.22 11.98
C THR A 298 -12.53 3.35 11.45
N ALA A 299 -12.09 2.42 10.62
CA ALA A 299 -10.75 2.47 10.00
C ALA A 299 -10.61 3.71 9.11
N PHE A 300 -11.62 4.05 8.32
CA PHE A 300 -11.58 5.23 7.45
C PHE A 300 -11.51 6.53 8.25
N ILE A 301 -12.27 6.65 9.34
CA ILE A 301 -12.17 7.78 10.26
C ILE A 301 -10.76 7.89 10.84
N VAL A 302 -10.17 6.78 11.27
CA VAL A 302 -8.79 6.76 11.78
C VAL A 302 -7.79 7.23 10.71
N PHE A 303 -7.94 6.78 9.45
CA PHE A 303 -7.12 7.25 8.33
C PHE A 303 -7.24 8.76 8.12
N ILE A 304 -8.46 9.30 8.08
CA ILE A 304 -8.71 10.73 7.92
C ILE A 304 -8.08 11.51 9.08
N LEU A 305 -8.25 11.06 10.31
CA LEU A 305 -7.68 11.73 11.49
C LEU A 305 -6.15 11.77 11.43
N ILE A 306 -5.51 10.63 11.12
CA ILE A 306 -4.05 10.57 10.97
C ILE A 306 -3.60 11.49 9.84
N TRP A 307 -4.27 11.47 8.69
CA TRP A 307 -3.96 12.32 7.55
C TRP A 307 -4.08 13.81 7.87
N LEU A 308 -5.14 14.23 8.56
CA LEU A 308 -5.33 15.60 9.01
C LEU A 308 -4.26 16.02 10.03
N LEU A 309 -3.95 15.18 11.01
CA LEU A 309 -2.92 15.44 12.01
C LEU A 309 -1.54 15.64 11.36
N LEU A 310 -1.22 14.86 10.34
CA LEU A 310 0.07 14.97 9.63
C LEU A 310 0.17 16.23 8.76
N ASN A 311 -0.95 16.75 8.24
CA ASN A 311 -0.94 17.89 7.32
C ASN A 311 -1.25 19.25 7.97
N LEU A 312 -1.91 19.30 9.14
CA LEU A 312 -2.36 20.55 9.78
C LEU A 312 -1.38 21.15 10.78
N ASP A 313 -0.09 20.77 10.78
CA ASP A 313 0.91 21.22 11.77
C ASP A 313 0.54 20.99 13.25
N SER A 314 -0.56 20.27 13.49
CA SER A 314 -1.05 20.01 14.85
C SER A 314 -0.05 19.23 15.70
N LEU A 315 0.86 18.50 15.05
CA LEU A 315 1.91 17.74 15.70
C LEU A 315 3.00 18.60 16.33
N ARG A 316 3.15 19.89 15.93
CA ARG A 316 4.18 20.79 16.52
C ARG A 316 4.04 20.94 18.04
N PHE A 317 2.80 20.93 18.54
CA PHE A 317 2.55 21.00 19.97
C PHE A 317 2.83 19.68 20.68
N ILE A 318 2.55 18.56 20.01
CA ILE A 318 2.71 17.21 20.54
C ILE A 318 4.18 16.80 20.62
N HIS A 319 5.06 17.32 19.74
CA HIS A 319 6.51 16.98 19.69
C HIS A 319 7.26 17.23 21.01
N LYS A 320 6.78 18.15 21.83
CA LYS A 320 7.41 18.50 23.13
C LYS A 320 7.00 17.53 24.26
N THR A 321 5.98 16.67 24.06
CA THR A 321 5.46 15.80 25.10
C THR A 321 6.30 14.52 25.27
N SER A 322 6.37 14.00 26.51
CA SER A 322 7.01 12.71 26.80
C SER A 322 6.33 11.55 26.08
N PHE A 323 5.02 11.65 25.86
CA PHE A 323 4.24 10.68 25.08
C PHE A 323 4.77 10.57 23.65
N TRP A 324 4.96 11.70 22.95
CA TRP A 324 5.50 11.72 21.58
C TRP A 324 6.90 11.10 21.51
N LYS A 325 7.78 11.41 22.47
CA LYS A 325 9.11 10.81 22.53
C LYS A 325 9.04 9.29 22.60
N ARG A 326 8.17 8.75 23.45
CA ARG A 326 7.96 7.28 23.55
C ARG A 326 7.42 6.70 22.24
N CYS A 327 6.41 7.31 21.62
CA CYS A 327 5.88 6.90 20.31
C CYS A 327 6.97 6.93 19.23
N TYR A 328 7.77 7.99 19.18
CA TYR A 328 8.88 8.11 18.23
C TYR A 328 9.91 6.98 18.39
N PHE A 329 10.32 6.67 19.63
CA PHE A 329 11.24 5.56 19.89
C PHE A 329 10.65 4.20 19.51
N LEU A 330 9.38 3.97 19.78
CA LEU A 330 8.69 2.73 19.39
C LEU A 330 8.64 2.60 17.87
N LEU A 331 8.28 3.67 17.16
CA LEU A 331 8.24 3.69 15.70
C LEU A 331 9.65 3.50 15.10
N LEU A 332 10.66 4.17 15.65
CA LEU A 332 12.04 4.04 15.20
C LEU A 332 12.55 2.61 15.39
N ASN A 333 12.33 2.00 16.56
CA ASN A 333 12.75 0.64 16.84
C ASN A 333 12.01 -0.39 15.99
N GLY A 334 10.68 -0.23 15.82
CA GLY A 334 9.86 -1.12 14.98
C GLY A 334 10.23 -1.09 13.50
N SER A 335 10.72 0.06 13.02
CA SER A 335 11.13 0.27 11.63
C SER A 335 12.55 -0.17 11.31
N GLN A 336 13.34 -0.59 12.32
CA GLN A 336 14.72 -1.01 12.10
C GLN A 336 14.78 -2.33 11.31
N PRO A 337 15.74 -2.47 10.40
CA PRO A 337 16.01 -3.73 9.73
C PRO A 337 16.52 -4.76 10.73
N HIS A 338 16.56 -6.02 10.32
CA HIS A 338 17.07 -7.09 11.17
C HIS A 338 18.52 -6.78 11.62
N PRO A 339 18.85 -6.85 12.93
CA PRO A 339 20.16 -6.42 13.45
C PRO A 339 21.37 -7.00 12.72
N LYS A 340 21.30 -8.28 12.30
CA LYS A 340 22.37 -8.94 11.56
C LYS A 340 22.56 -8.43 10.11
N THR A 341 21.68 -7.54 9.62
CA THR A 341 21.82 -6.92 8.29
C THR A 341 22.45 -5.54 8.36
N ILE A 342 22.59 -4.98 9.57
CA ILE A 342 23.28 -3.71 9.81
C ILE A 342 24.76 -4.05 9.98
N THR A 343 25.59 -3.74 8.98
CA THR A 343 27.05 -3.85 9.11
C THR A 343 27.55 -2.77 10.05
N SER A 344 27.84 -3.14 11.29
CA SER A 344 28.46 -2.26 12.29
C SER A 344 29.98 -2.13 12.13
N ILE A 345 30.59 -2.75 11.12
CA ILE A 345 32.04 -2.73 10.91
C ILE A 345 32.44 -1.45 10.21
N ARG A 346 32.45 -0.34 10.96
CA ARG A 346 33.10 0.91 10.54
C ARG A 346 34.61 0.74 10.32
N GLN A 347 35.22 -0.28 10.92
CA GLN A 347 36.67 -0.53 10.87
C GLN A 347 37.16 -1.12 9.51
N SER A 348 36.26 -1.60 8.66
CA SER A 348 36.63 -2.14 7.34
C SER A 348 36.30 -1.19 6.16
N TYR A 349 35.78 0.00 6.42
CA TYR A 349 35.65 1.04 5.38
C TYR A 349 37.00 1.74 5.20
N GLN A 350 37.72 1.37 4.19
CA GLN A 350 38.76 2.21 3.59
C GLN A 350 38.06 3.20 2.67
N TYR A 351 38.27 4.51 2.96
CA TYR A 351 37.80 5.60 2.11
C TYR A 351 38.64 5.67 0.81
#